data_1cf5d8e19692dcec5dee8accd4ce58bf
#
_entry.id   1cf5d8e19692dcec5dee8accd4ce58bf
#
_cell.length_a   1.000
_cell.length_b   1.000
_cell.length_c   1.000
_cell.angle_alpha   90.00
_cell.angle_beta   90.00
_cell.angle_gamma   90.00
#
_symmetry.space_group_name_H-M   'P 1'
#
loop_
_entity.id
_entity.type
_entity.pdbx_description
1 polymer ?
#
loop_
_entity_poly.entity_id
_entity_poly.type
_entity_poly.pdbx_seq_one_letter_code
_entity_poly.pdbx_strand_id
1 'polypeptide(L)'
;GEESLDITRVKLGAMESTSNASGNKYTKYTEEIAPAVLFKGVNDEIQVQVDNSSAMEAGSVVGGWIKTFLDWNRDGIFAEDECVMSDTIWSGQTAINPVTVPSATLSGLTRMRVILAQGGNQTSITDGSSAPTRGEVEDYKILVRTAEQVNAELQVFVDPDQFLSTSQQNVSVQLKNAGLDALTSATITWQINQEPEQVFNWNGNLATGASETVALGQVNLPLGNSTLKAIVNVAGDNYHENDTITKVVHVFKKVVVPYQTNFDEEEGNDDFFAYDVSTTNPTNCWEFGTPAASNSKINAPYSAPNCWKTMLEGNYPANNESYLYTPIYDIGVVKPDT
;
A
#
# COMPACT_ATOMS: atom_id res chain seq x y z
N GLY A 1 0.41 32.30 -5.09
CA GLY A 1 -0.46 31.32 -4.46
C GLY A 1 -0.36 31.50 -2.95
N GLU A 2 -1.45 31.35 -2.22
CA GLU A 2 -1.38 31.37 -0.76
C GLU A 2 -0.72 30.08 -0.31
N GLU A 3 0.25 30.17 0.59
CA GLU A 3 0.90 29.05 1.25
C GLU A 3 -0.14 28.20 1.98
N SER A 4 -0.21 26.89 1.68
CA SER A 4 -1.19 25.98 2.27
C SER A 4 -0.50 24.79 2.88
N LEU A 5 -0.94 24.42 4.07
CA LEU A 5 -0.65 23.15 4.72
C LEU A 5 -1.77 22.19 4.35
N ASP A 6 -1.44 21.07 3.73
CA ASP A 6 -2.41 20.10 3.21
C ASP A 6 -2.20 18.74 3.87
N ILE A 7 -3.27 17.95 3.97
CA ILE A 7 -3.23 16.55 4.37
C ILE A 7 -2.67 15.75 3.20
N THR A 8 -1.57 15.04 3.42
CA THR A 8 -0.89 14.26 2.37
C THR A 8 -1.03 12.75 2.54
N ARG A 9 -1.38 12.31 3.74
CA ARG A 9 -1.64 10.88 4.01
C ARG A 9 -2.58 10.73 5.19
N VAL A 10 -3.54 9.84 5.05
CA VAL A 10 -4.40 9.35 6.15
C VAL A 10 -4.35 7.83 6.15
N LYS A 11 -4.06 7.24 7.30
CA LYS A 11 -4.06 5.79 7.50
C LYS A 11 -4.88 5.42 8.72
N LEU A 12 -5.73 4.41 8.59
CA LEU A 12 -6.48 3.81 9.69
C LEU A 12 -6.68 2.31 9.42
N GLY A 13 -6.10 1.47 10.24
CA GLY A 13 -6.06 0.03 9.98
C GLY A 13 -5.39 -0.28 8.62
N ALA A 14 -6.07 -1.03 7.78
CA ALA A 14 -5.60 -1.35 6.42
C ALA A 14 -5.91 -0.25 5.38
N MET A 15 -6.78 0.72 5.71
CA MET A 15 -7.05 1.84 4.82
C MET A 15 -5.88 2.80 4.81
N GLU A 16 -5.42 3.17 3.63
CA GLU A 16 -4.41 4.21 3.43
C GLU A 16 -4.80 5.08 2.22
N SER A 17 -4.85 6.38 2.45
CA SER A 17 -5.04 7.41 1.43
C SER A 17 -3.78 8.25 1.36
N THR A 18 -3.28 8.47 0.15
CA THR A 18 -2.22 9.43 -0.12
C THR A 18 -2.71 10.44 -1.14
N SER A 19 -2.53 11.71 -0.85
CA SER A 19 -2.86 12.80 -1.75
C SER A 19 -1.64 13.68 -1.99
N ASN A 20 -1.55 14.26 -3.18
CA ASN A 20 -0.63 15.36 -3.38
C ASN A 20 -1.27 16.61 -2.79
N ALA A 21 -0.47 17.45 -2.13
CA ALA A 21 -0.92 18.76 -1.66
C ALA A 21 -1.59 19.53 -2.82
N SER A 22 -2.91 19.54 -2.85
CA SER A 22 -3.70 20.01 -3.99
C SER A 22 -4.27 21.41 -3.79
N GLY A 23 -4.21 21.93 -2.55
CA GLY A 23 -4.87 23.17 -2.16
C GLY A 23 -6.40 23.09 -2.18
N ASN A 24 -6.98 21.90 -2.26
CA ASN A 24 -8.42 21.69 -2.13
C ASN A 24 -8.84 21.85 -0.67
N LYS A 25 -9.90 22.61 -0.42
CA LYS A 25 -10.39 22.83 0.94
C LYS A 25 -11.24 21.69 1.48
N TYR A 26 -11.81 20.87 0.61
CA TYR A 26 -12.65 19.73 0.97
C TYR A 26 -12.51 18.63 -0.07
N THR A 27 -12.21 17.42 0.38
CA THR A 27 -12.12 16.24 -0.46
C THR A 27 -12.94 15.09 0.16
N LYS A 28 -13.70 14.39 -0.68
CA LYS A 28 -14.55 13.28 -0.27
C LYS A 28 -14.05 11.99 -0.89
N TYR A 29 -13.37 11.17 -0.10
CA TYR A 29 -12.81 9.87 -0.54
C TYR A 29 -13.74 8.67 -0.33
N THR A 30 -15.03 8.92 -0.06
CA THR A 30 -15.97 7.85 0.28
C THR A 30 -16.32 6.90 -0.88
N GLU A 31 -16.04 7.25 -2.11
CA GLU A 31 -16.32 6.41 -3.28
C GLU A 31 -15.04 5.84 -3.91
N GLU A 32 -13.90 6.45 -3.65
CA GLU A 32 -12.62 6.14 -4.31
C GLU A 32 -11.75 5.19 -3.48
N ILE A 33 -11.91 5.22 -2.14
CA ILE A 33 -11.09 4.45 -1.21
C ILE A 33 -11.95 3.43 -0.47
N ALA A 34 -11.45 2.21 -0.37
CA ALA A 34 -12.11 1.17 0.42
C ALA A 34 -12.24 1.59 1.89
N PRO A 35 -13.35 1.26 2.57
CA PRO A 35 -13.54 1.62 3.97
C PRO A 35 -12.44 1.04 4.88
N ALA A 36 -12.00 1.81 5.88
CA ALA A 36 -11.28 1.22 7.00
C ALA A 36 -12.22 0.26 7.76
N VAL A 37 -11.77 -0.97 8.00
CA VAL A 37 -12.52 -1.96 8.79
C VAL A 37 -12.03 -1.90 10.22
N LEU A 38 -12.91 -1.54 11.14
CA LEU A 38 -12.63 -1.45 12.58
C LEU A 38 -13.49 -2.44 13.36
N PHE A 39 -12.92 -3.05 14.37
CA PHE A 39 -13.62 -4.02 15.22
C PHE A 39 -13.88 -3.46 16.60
N LYS A 40 -15.10 -3.69 17.12
CA LYS A 40 -15.49 -3.27 18.47
C LYS A 40 -14.58 -3.88 19.52
N GLY A 41 -14.04 -3.04 20.41
CA GLY A 41 -13.16 -3.46 21.51
C GLY A 41 -11.71 -3.76 21.07
N VAL A 42 -11.38 -3.69 19.78
CA VAL A 42 -10.01 -3.82 19.29
C VAL A 42 -9.40 -2.42 19.13
N ASN A 43 -8.14 -2.30 19.53
CA ASN A 43 -7.37 -1.08 19.35
C ASN A 43 -6.81 -1.02 17.93
N ASP A 44 -6.94 0.14 17.34
CA ASP A 44 -6.35 0.51 16.07
C ASP A 44 -5.57 1.82 16.21
N GLU A 45 -4.99 2.32 15.14
CA GLU A 45 -4.21 3.55 15.14
C GLU A 45 -4.58 4.41 13.93
N ILE A 46 -4.91 5.69 14.19
CA ILE A 46 -5.05 6.70 13.14
C ILE A 46 -3.74 7.46 12.98
N GLN A 47 -3.28 7.59 11.74
CA GLN A 47 -2.13 8.39 11.36
C GLN A 47 -2.56 9.42 10.33
N VAL A 48 -2.19 10.69 10.54
CA VAL A 48 -2.43 11.77 9.60
C VAL A 48 -1.13 12.52 9.37
N GLN A 49 -0.68 12.54 8.13
CA GLN A 49 0.50 13.29 7.70
C GLN A 49 0.10 14.56 6.97
N VAL A 50 0.81 15.62 7.22
CA VAL A 50 0.62 16.90 6.53
C VAL A 50 1.93 17.38 5.93
N ASP A 51 1.85 18.09 4.81
CA ASP A 51 3.00 18.76 4.22
C ASP A 51 2.58 20.07 3.55
N ASN A 52 3.57 20.89 3.21
CA ASN A 52 3.36 22.13 2.51
C ASN A 52 3.01 21.88 1.04
N SER A 53 2.08 22.64 0.49
CA SER A 53 1.95 22.72 -0.97
C SER A 53 3.26 23.20 -1.60
N SER A 54 3.54 22.75 -2.82
CA SER A 54 4.77 23.05 -3.58
C SER A 54 5.02 24.56 -3.85
N ALA A 55 4.11 25.44 -3.43
CA ALA A 55 4.20 26.89 -3.58
C ALA A 55 4.94 27.58 -2.42
N MET A 56 5.34 26.87 -1.38
CA MET A 56 6.03 27.44 -0.22
C MET A 56 7.53 27.58 -0.47
N GLU A 57 8.12 28.64 0.07
CA GLU A 57 9.59 28.78 0.07
C GLU A 57 10.24 27.64 0.88
N ALA A 58 11.31 27.07 0.35
CA ALA A 58 12.05 26.00 1.02
C ALA A 58 12.52 26.50 2.40
N GLY A 59 12.08 25.79 3.47
CA GLY A 59 12.42 26.09 4.85
C GLY A 59 11.34 26.83 5.64
N SER A 60 10.19 27.17 5.04
CA SER A 60 9.02 27.63 5.81
C SER A 60 8.44 26.49 6.62
N VAL A 61 8.36 26.65 7.93
CA VAL A 61 7.71 25.66 8.81
C VAL A 61 6.34 26.21 9.17
N VAL A 62 5.30 25.64 8.59
CA VAL A 62 3.93 26.01 8.89
C VAL A 62 3.29 24.94 9.76
N GLY A 63 2.61 25.39 10.79
CA GLY A 63 1.87 24.53 11.71
C GLY A 63 0.38 24.76 11.66
N GLY A 64 -0.36 23.83 12.20
CA GLY A 64 -1.81 23.87 12.32
C GLY A 64 -2.31 23.02 13.48
N TRP A 65 -3.63 22.99 13.59
CA TRP A 65 -4.34 22.11 14.49
C TRP A 65 -5.09 21.07 13.67
N ILE A 66 -5.04 19.82 14.11
CA ILE A 66 -5.73 18.71 13.45
C ILE A 66 -6.71 18.07 14.43
N LYS A 67 -7.91 17.75 13.94
CA LYS A 67 -8.88 16.89 14.63
C LYS A 67 -9.40 15.82 13.67
N THR A 68 -9.60 14.63 14.21
CA THR A 68 -10.26 13.52 13.51
C THR A 68 -11.47 13.07 14.30
N PHE A 69 -12.60 12.94 13.62
CA PHE A 69 -13.87 12.52 14.17
C PHE A 69 -14.33 11.21 13.53
N LEU A 70 -14.97 10.34 14.31
CA LEU A 70 -15.58 9.10 13.85
C LEU A 70 -17.06 9.11 14.31
N ASP A 71 -17.99 9.14 13.36
CA ASP A 71 -19.44 9.15 13.60
C ASP A 71 -19.86 7.77 14.18
N TRP A 72 -19.66 7.59 15.49
CA TRP A 72 -19.88 6.31 16.18
C TRP A 72 -21.36 5.96 16.33
N ASN A 73 -22.21 6.96 16.52
CA ASN A 73 -23.64 6.79 16.72
C ASN A 73 -24.43 6.76 15.40
N ARG A 74 -23.77 7.12 14.27
CA ARG A 74 -24.32 7.11 12.90
C ARG A 74 -25.47 8.07 12.70
N ASP A 75 -25.48 9.18 13.42
CA ASP A 75 -26.49 10.25 13.27
C ASP A 75 -26.15 11.26 12.16
N GLY A 76 -24.94 11.14 11.60
CA GLY A 76 -24.44 12.01 10.54
C GLY A 76 -23.82 13.30 11.03
N ILE A 77 -23.70 13.50 12.33
CA ILE A 77 -23.06 14.63 12.97
C ILE A 77 -21.72 14.13 13.53
N PHE A 78 -20.70 14.94 13.45
CA PHE A 78 -19.41 14.65 14.08
C PHE A 78 -19.30 15.48 15.36
N ALA A 79 -19.78 14.92 16.47
CA ALA A 79 -19.82 15.58 17.77
C ALA A 79 -18.43 15.58 18.45
N GLU A 80 -18.23 16.41 19.47
CA GLU A 80 -16.93 16.51 20.16
C GLU A 80 -16.57 15.22 20.92
N ASP A 81 -17.55 14.47 21.42
CA ASP A 81 -17.35 13.15 22.04
C ASP A 81 -16.99 12.03 21.04
N GLU A 82 -17.06 12.31 19.75
CA GLU A 82 -16.64 11.45 18.66
C GLU A 82 -15.23 11.82 18.12
N CYS A 83 -14.58 12.80 18.76
CA CYS A 83 -13.22 13.20 18.41
C CYS A 83 -12.22 12.13 18.89
N VAL A 84 -11.50 11.53 17.97
CA VAL A 84 -10.50 10.48 18.25
C VAL A 84 -9.07 10.97 18.15
N MET A 85 -8.84 12.15 17.59
CA MET A 85 -7.53 12.80 17.50
C MET A 85 -7.71 14.31 17.64
N SER A 86 -6.88 14.96 18.47
CA SER A 86 -6.82 16.42 18.57
C SER A 86 -5.39 16.81 18.93
N ASP A 87 -4.63 17.39 17.99
CA ASP A 87 -3.22 17.68 18.16
C ASP A 87 -2.75 18.87 17.33
N THR A 88 -1.58 19.40 17.67
CA THR A 88 -0.82 20.32 16.83
C THR A 88 0.02 19.52 15.83
N ILE A 89 0.13 20.02 14.61
CA ILE A 89 0.89 19.36 13.56
C ILE A 89 1.65 20.38 12.72
N TRP A 90 2.84 20.00 12.25
CA TRP A 90 3.72 20.85 11.45
C TRP A 90 4.02 20.18 10.13
N SER A 91 4.31 20.96 9.10
CA SER A 91 4.73 20.46 7.78
C SER A 91 5.78 19.37 7.90
N GLY A 92 5.60 18.27 7.18
CA GLY A 92 6.44 17.07 7.18
C GLY A 92 6.21 16.13 8.36
N GLN A 93 5.29 16.44 9.28
CA GLN A 93 5.00 15.59 10.44
C GLN A 93 3.80 14.66 10.21
N THR A 94 3.77 13.60 11.01
CA THR A 94 2.64 12.67 11.14
C THR A 94 2.12 12.72 12.58
N ALA A 95 0.84 13.04 12.75
CA ALA A 95 0.12 12.87 14.01
C ALA A 95 -0.36 11.42 14.10
N ILE A 96 -0.21 10.81 15.27
CA ILE A 96 -0.55 9.41 15.54
C ILE A 96 -1.37 9.33 16.81
N ASN A 97 -2.54 8.67 16.75
CA ASN A 97 -3.38 8.47 17.94
C ASN A 97 -4.01 7.08 17.96
N PRO A 98 -4.05 6.40 19.11
CA PRO A 98 -4.78 5.15 19.25
C PRO A 98 -6.28 5.38 19.11
N VAL A 99 -6.97 4.46 18.46
CA VAL A 99 -8.42 4.47 18.26
C VAL A 99 -9.00 3.17 18.78
N THR A 100 -9.95 3.26 19.70
CA THR A 100 -10.71 2.10 20.18
C THR A 100 -12.18 2.29 19.84
N VAL A 101 -12.76 1.37 19.09
CA VAL A 101 -14.18 1.41 18.76
C VAL A 101 -15.01 1.17 20.04
N PRO A 102 -15.88 2.11 20.46
CA PRO A 102 -16.73 1.90 21.61
C PRO A 102 -17.62 0.65 21.44
N SER A 103 -17.79 -0.13 22.48
CA SER A 103 -18.59 -1.38 22.43
C SER A 103 -20.06 -1.14 22.06
N ALA A 104 -20.60 0.03 22.36
CA ALA A 104 -21.96 0.44 22.03
C ALA A 104 -22.15 0.87 20.57
N THR A 105 -21.07 1.10 19.82
CA THR A 105 -21.13 1.51 18.41
C THR A 105 -21.94 0.50 17.59
N LEU A 106 -22.80 0.99 16.69
CA LEU A 106 -23.55 0.12 15.78
C LEU A 106 -22.63 -0.46 14.70
N SER A 107 -22.75 -1.76 14.43
CA SER A 107 -22.03 -2.39 13.31
C SER A 107 -22.57 -1.89 11.96
N GLY A 108 -21.70 -1.73 10.98
CA GLY A 108 -22.04 -1.30 9.63
C GLY A 108 -21.24 -0.06 9.20
N LEU A 109 -21.58 0.48 8.03
CA LEU A 109 -20.90 1.64 7.47
C LEU A 109 -21.19 2.92 8.27
N THR A 110 -20.15 3.67 8.54
CA THR A 110 -20.17 5.02 9.08
C THR A 110 -19.11 5.88 8.40
N ARG A 111 -18.82 7.05 8.96
CA ARG A 111 -17.91 8.03 8.36
C ARG A 111 -16.83 8.47 9.34
N MET A 112 -15.69 8.84 8.78
CA MET A 112 -14.62 9.56 9.45
C MET A 112 -14.40 10.89 8.77
N ARG A 113 -14.10 11.92 9.53
CA ARG A 113 -13.71 13.24 9.04
C ARG A 113 -12.41 13.67 9.67
N VAL A 114 -11.47 14.08 8.82
CA VAL A 114 -10.20 14.70 9.22
C VAL A 114 -10.28 16.18 8.89
N ILE A 115 -9.98 17.05 9.86
CA ILE A 115 -10.00 18.51 9.70
C ILE A 115 -8.63 19.05 10.07
N LEU A 116 -8.02 19.78 9.16
CA LEU A 116 -6.77 20.52 9.37
C LEU A 116 -7.07 22.03 9.34
N ALA A 117 -6.71 22.75 10.41
CA ALA A 117 -6.79 24.21 10.48
C ALA A 117 -5.38 24.80 10.53
N GLN A 118 -4.88 25.32 9.41
CA GLN A 118 -3.56 25.94 9.29
C GLN A 118 -3.47 27.20 10.16
N GLY A 119 -2.41 27.33 10.95
CA GLY A 119 -2.22 28.43 11.89
C GLY A 119 -3.26 28.44 13.03
N GLY A 120 -4.09 27.40 13.11
CA GLY A 120 -5.12 27.24 14.11
C GLY A 120 -4.58 26.80 15.47
N ASN A 121 -5.47 26.82 16.43
CA ASN A 121 -5.25 26.28 17.78
C ASN A 121 -6.43 25.35 18.15
N GLN A 122 -6.44 24.84 19.37
CA GLN A 122 -7.45 23.90 19.84
C GLN A 122 -8.91 24.39 19.64
N THR A 123 -9.14 25.69 19.64
CA THR A 123 -10.48 26.27 19.48
C THR A 123 -10.86 26.55 18.02
N SER A 124 -9.93 26.39 17.07
CA SER A 124 -10.17 26.59 15.66
C SER A 124 -11.06 25.53 15.02
N ILE A 125 -11.12 24.34 15.64
CA ILE A 125 -11.99 23.23 15.27
C ILE A 125 -12.82 22.88 16.51
N THR A 126 -14.06 23.34 16.54
CA THR A 126 -14.97 23.12 17.69
C THR A 126 -15.67 21.77 17.62
N ASP A 127 -16.02 21.36 16.43
CA ASP A 127 -16.67 20.07 16.13
C ASP A 127 -16.41 19.68 14.67
N GLY A 128 -16.95 18.58 14.22
CA GLY A 128 -16.78 18.09 12.85
C GLY A 128 -17.52 18.89 11.78
N SER A 129 -18.32 19.91 12.13
CA SER A 129 -18.91 20.83 11.17
C SER A 129 -18.01 22.06 10.87
N SER A 130 -16.89 22.16 11.60
CA SER A 130 -15.96 23.28 11.47
C SER A 130 -15.37 23.34 10.06
N ALA A 131 -15.42 24.53 9.46
CA ALA A 131 -14.86 24.81 8.16
C ALA A 131 -13.69 25.81 8.33
N PRO A 132 -12.46 25.37 8.43
CA PRO A 132 -11.31 26.23 8.65
C PRO A 132 -11.14 27.20 7.49
N THR A 133 -10.77 28.44 7.77
CA THR A 133 -10.53 29.45 6.74
C THR A 133 -9.34 29.09 5.87
N ARG A 134 -8.32 28.47 6.48
CA ARG A 134 -7.12 27.90 5.84
C ARG A 134 -6.91 26.47 6.34
N GLY A 135 -6.67 25.56 5.45
CA GLY A 135 -6.51 24.12 5.74
C GLY A 135 -7.43 23.26 4.88
N GLU A 136 -7.66 22.04 5.32
CA GLU A 136 -8.34 21.03 4.52
C GLU A 136 -9.30 20.18 5.39
N VAL A 137 -10.34 19.63 4.75
CA VAL A 137 -11.28 18.67 5.34
C VAL A 137 -11.38 17.47 4.41
N GLU A 138 -11.23 16.28 4.95
CA GLU A 138 -11.32 15.02 4.21
C GLU A 138 -12.32 14.07 4.87
N ASP A 139 -13.19 13.46 4.06
CA ASP A 139 -14.19 12.48 4.51
C ASP A 139 -13.89 11.08 3.96
N TYR A 140 -13.99 10.07 4.82
CA TYR A 140 -13.74 8.66 4.55
C TYR A 140 -14.90 7.76 5.00
N LYS A 141 -15.02 6.57 4.41
CA LYS A 141 -15.91 5.51 4.90
C LYS A 141 -15.20 4.65 5.93
N ILE A 142 -15.94 4.26 6.96
CA ILE A 142 -15.50 3.31 7.97
C ILE A 142 -16.52 2.19 8.04
N LEU A 143 -16.07 0.94 8.11
CA LEU A 143 -16.92 -0.22 8.35
C LEU A 143 -16.65 -0.76 9.76
N VAL A 144 -17.61 -0.56 10.67
CA VAL A 144 -17.54 -1.11 12.03
C VAL A 144 -18.11 -2.52 12.04
N ARG A 145 -17.35 -3.46 12.60
CA ARG A 145 -17.76 -4.86 12.78
C ARG A 145 -17.69 -5.26 14.26
N THR A 146 -18.44 -6.28 14.64
CA THR A 146 -18.24 -6.94 15.93
C THR A 146 -16.94 -7.73 15.83
N ALA A 147 -16.07 -7.59 16.83
CA ALA A 147 -14.86 -8.38 16.88
C ALA A 147 -15.21 -9.85 17.10
N GLU A 148 -14.57 -10.72 16.35
CA GLU A 148 -14.64 -12.15 16.57
C GLU A 148 -13.81 -12.53 17.81
N GLN A 149 -14.23 -13.56 18.53
CA GLN A 149 -13.46 -14.07 19.66
C GLN A 149 -12.13 -14.65 19.17
N VAL A 150 -12.19 -15.43 18.09
CA VAL A 150 -11.04 -15.96 17.40
C VAL A 150 -11.00 -15.38 16.00
N ASN A 151 -9.91 -14.75 15.63
CA ASN A 151 -9.68 -14.22 14.28
C ASN A 151 -8.17 -14.12 14.03
N ALA A 152 -7.68 -14.86 13.06
CA ALA A 152 -6.30 -14.78 12.58
C ALA A 152 -6.24 -14.04 11.25
N GLU A 153 -5.33 -13.12 11.12
CA GLU A 153 -5.13 -12.31 9.93
C GLU A 153 -3.73 -12.57 9.34
N LEU A 154 -3.64 -12.80 8.04
CA LEU A 154 -2.40 -12.66 7.31
C LEU A 154 -2.32 -11.25 6.72
N GLN A 155 -1.28 -10.51 7.10
CA GLN A 155 -1.16 -9.11 6.68
C GLN A 155 -0.37 -8.96 5.38
N VAL A 156 0.77 -9.65 5.28
CA VAL A 156 1.70 -9.50 4.16
C VAL A 156 2.66 -10.70 4.10
N PHE A 157 3.19 -10.98 2.90
CA PHE A 157 4.43 -11.73 2.76
C PHE A 157 5.62 -10.83 3.13
N VAL A 158 6.32 -11.17 4.20
CA VAL A 158 7.55 -10.48 4.61
C VAL A 158 8.67 -10.87 3.65
N ASP A 159 8.86 -12.15 3.45
CA ASP A 159 9.77 -12.72 2.45
C ASP A 159 9.00 -13.57 1.43
N PRO A 160 9.51 -13.63 0.21
CA PRO A 160 10.62 -12.91 -0.38
C PRO A 160 10.27 -11.47 -0.80
N ASP A 161 11.28 -10.66 -1.10
CA ASP A 161 11.10 -9.37 -1.77
C ASP A 161 10.41 -9.52 -3.13
N GLN A 162 9.90 -8.43 -3.68
CA GLN A 162 9.20 -8.46 -4.97
C GLN A 162 10.14 -8.77 -6.15
N PHE A 163 11.37 -8.26 -6.12
CA PHE A 163 12.36 -8.39 -7.18
C PHE A 163 13.59 -9.15 -6.69
N LEU A 164 13.90 -10.26 -7.35
CA LEU A 164 14.80 -11.27 -6.84
C LEU A 164 15.98 -11.53 -7.77
N SER A 165 17.18 -11.61 -7.21
CA SER A 165 18.40 -11.94 -7.93
C SER A 165 18.77 -13.43 -7.88
N THR A 166 18.07 -14.21 -7.09
CA THR A 166 18.30 -15.65 -6.88
C THR A 166 16.98 -16.42 -6.82
N SER A 167 16.98 -17.64 -7.29
CA SER A 167 15.80 -18.53 -7.27
C SER A 167 15.48 -19.05 -5.88
N GLN A 168 16.48 -19.37 -5.06
CA GLN A 168 16.27 -19.87 -3.71
C GLN A 168 15.90 -18.73 -2.78
N GLN A 169 14.73 -18.83 -2.16
CA GLN A 169 14.15 -17.81 -1.29
C GLN A 169 13.61 -18.41 -0.01
N ASN A 170 13.66 -17.64 1.07
CA ASN A 170 12.84 -17.87 2.24
C ASN A 170 11.41 -17.41 1.97
N VAL A 171 10.44 -18.04 2.63
CA VAL A 171 9.04 -17.60 2.61
C VAL A 171 8.62 -17.33 4.03
N SER A 172 8.17 -16.12 4.31
CA SER A 172 7.62 -15.72 5.61
C SER A 172 6.44 -14.78 5.45
N VAL A 173 5.54 -14.81 6.43
CA VAL A 173 4.33 -14.00 6.47
C VAL A 173 4.22 -13.27 7.80
N GLN A 174 3.49 -12.17 7.82
CA GLN A 174 3.08 -11.50 9.06
C GLN A 174 1.73 -12.06 9.48
N LEU A 175 1.72 -12.81 10.58
CA LEU A 175 0.51 -13.30 11.24
C LEU A 175 0.10 -12.32 12.33
N LYS A 176 -1.18 -11.91 12.37
CA LYS A 176 -1.75 -11.06 13.41
C LYS A 176 -2.92 -11.77 14.09
N ASN A 177 -3.03 -11.58 15.37
CA ASN A 177 -4.25 -11.91 16.11
C ASN A 177 -5.23 -10.72 16.02
N ALA A 178 -6.24 -10.84 15.18
CA ALA A 178 -7.30 -9.86 15.03
C ALA A 178 -8.55 -10.17 15.91
N GLY A 179 -8.50 -11.25 16.68
CA GLY A 179 -9.54 -11.67 17.62
C GLY A 179 -9.34 -11.10 19.02
N LEU A 180 -10.32 -11.36 19.89
CA LEU A 180 -10.30 -10.96 21.31
C LEU A 180 -9.55 -11.96 22.19
N ASP A 181 -9.60 -13.25 21.85
CA ASP A 181 -8.88 -14.31 22.57
C ASP A 181 -7.45 -14.42 22.06
N ALA A 182 -6.52 -14.83 22.94
CA ALA A 182 -5.15 -15.07 22.51
C ALA A 182 -5.09 -16.20 21.46
N LEU A 183 -4.40 -15.94 20.35
CA LEU A 183 -4.18 -16.94 19.31
C LEU A 183 -3.05 -17.88 19.75
N THR A 184 -3.36 -19.16 19.91
CA THR A 184 -2.39 -20.15 20.42
C THR A 184 -1.94 -21.14 19.37
N SER A 185 -2.71 -21.30 18.28
CA SER A 185 -2.36 -22.16 17.14
C SER A 185 -3.03 -21.68 15.88
N ALA A 186 -2.39 -21.90 14.74
CA ALA A 186 -2.95 -21.66 13.43
C ALA A 186 -2.34 -22.64 12.41
N THR A 187 -3.10 -23.01 11.39
CA THR A 187 -2.58 -23.72 10.23
C THR A 187 -2.46 -22.73 9.08
N ILE A 188 -1.25 -22.59 8.54
CA ILE A 188 -1.00 -21.74 7.37
C ILE A 188 -0.71 -22.66 6.20
N THR A 189 -1.57 -22.64 5.19
CA THR A 189 -1.34 -23.29 3.90
C THR A 189 -0.80 -22.26 2.92
N TRP A 190 0.20 -22.64 2.13
CA TRP A 190 0.76 -21.74 1.14
C TRP A 190 1.21 -22.50 -0.10
N GLN A 191 1.21 -21.80 -1.23
CA GLN A 191 1.57 -22.37 -2.52
C GLN A 191 2.21 -21.32 -3.43
N ILE A 192 2.91 -21.80 -4.46
CA ILE A 192 3.50 -20.99 -5.52
C ILE A 192 2.81 -21.40 -6.82
N ASN A 193 2.28 -20.41 -7.54
CA ASN A 193 1.53 -20.64 -8.78
C ASN A 193 0.41 -21.68 -8.54
N GLN A 194 0.50 -22.81 -9.22
CA GLN A 194 -0.43 -23.95 -9.10
C GLN A 194 0.25 -25.21 -8.56
N GLU A 195 1.43 -25.04 -7.93
CA GLU A 195 2.13 -26.16 -7.29
C GLU A 195 1.35 -26.68 -6.06
N PRO A 196 1.61 -27.90 -5.61
CA PRO A 196 0.97 -28.45 -4.43
C PRO A 196 1.13 -27.56 -3.20
N GLU A 197 0.04 -27.43 -2.44
CA GLU A 197 0.03 -26.68 -1.19
C GLU A 197 1.00 -27.26 -0.18
N GLN A 198 1.71 -26.39 0.52
CA GLN A 198 2.52 -26.71 1.69
C GLN A 198 1.79 -26.27 2.94
N VAL A 199 1.97 -26.99 4.03
CA VAL A 199 1.27 -26.75 5.29
C VAL A 199 2.29 -26.43 6.38
N PHE A 200 2.06 -25.35 7.09
CA PHE A 200 2.81 -24.95 8.27
C PHE A 200 1.87 -24.84 9.47
N ASN A 201 2.17 -25.56 10.56
CA ASN A 201 1.42 -25.46 11.81
C ASN A 201 2.15 -24.53 12.77
N TRP A 202 1.58 -23.35 12.97
CA TRP A 202 2.07 -22.38 13.92
C TRP A 202 1.51 -22.68 15.31
N ASN A 203 2.36 -22.56 16.33
CA ASN A 203 1.97 -22.66 17.74
C ASN A 203 2.69 -21.53 18.50
N GLY A 204 1.96 -20.79 19.31
CA GLY A 204 2.48 -19.64 20.03
C GLY A 204 1.52 -19.14 21.10
N ASN A 205 1.63 -17.86 21.43
CA ASN A 205 0.68 -17.18 22.29
C ASN A 205 0.66 -15.69 21.88
N LEU A 206 -0.11 -15.40 20.83
CA LEU A 206 -0.19 -14.08 20.26
C LEU A 206 -1.38 -13.33 20.89
N ALA A 207 -1.10 -12.30 21.66
CA ALA A 207 -2.14 -11.49 22.31
C ALA A 207 -2.99 -10.74 21.28
N THR A 208 -4.19 -10.33 21.66
CA THR A 208 -5.10 -9.49 20.86
C THR A 208 -4.34 -8.29 20.25
N GLY A 209 -4.47 -8.11 18.95
CA GLY A 209 -3.84 -7.02 18.18
C GLY A 209 -2.33 -7.20 17.91
N ALA A 210 -1.68 -8.20 18.52
CA ALA A 210 -0.26 -8.46 18.30
C ALA A 210 -0.02 -9.16 16.97
N SER A 211 1.17 -8.94 16.39
CA SER A 211 1.62 -9.56 15.14
C SER A 211 2.98 -10.22 15.32
N GLU A 212 3.24 -11.26 14.54
CA GLU A 212 4.49 -12.02 14.53
C GLU A 212 4.87 -12.41 13.10
N THR A 213 6.16 -12.36 12.78
CA THR A 213 6.67 -12.90 11.51
C THR A 213 6.85 -14.40 11.62
N VAL A 214 6.14 -15.16 10.80
CA VAL A 214 6.17 -16.62 10.76
C VAL A 214 6.95 -17.08 9.53
N ALA A 215 8.06 -17.79 9.75
CA ALA A 215 8.83 -18.42 8.69
C ALA A 215 8.15 -19.73 8.24
N LEU A 216 7.68 -19.75 6.99
CA LEU A 216 6.96 -20.90 6.43
C LEU A 216 7.88 -21.96 5.83
N GLY A 217 9.05 -21.57 5.33
CA GLY A 217 10.01 -22.47 4.71
C GLY A 217 10.88 -21.82 3.65
N GLN A 218 11.42 -22.65 2.77
CA GLN A 218 12.22 -22.22 1.62
C GLN A 218 11.65 -22.76 0.33
N VAL A 219 11.91 -22.05 -0.76
CA VAL A 219 11.42 -22.39 -2.10
C VAL A 219 12.45 -22.06 -3.17
N ASN A 220 12.44 -22.82 -4.26
CA ASN A 220 13.12 -22.48 -5.50
C ASN A 220 12.10 -21.93 -6.50
N LEU A 221 12.14 -20.64 -6.73
CA LEU A 221 11.27 -19.95 -7.68
C LEU A 221 11.84 -20.10 -9.10
N PRO A 222 11.01 -20.33 -10.13
CA PRO A 222 11.45 -20.26 -11.53
C PRO A 222 11.85 -18.82 -11.89
N LEU A 223 12.58 -18.68 -13.00
CA LEU A 223 12.80 -17.36 -13.61
C LEU A 223 11.46 -16.73 -14.03
N GLY A 224 11.41 -15.42 -13.99
CA GLY A 224 10.20 -14.67 -14.30
C GLY A 224 9.24 -14.56 -13.12
N ASN A 225 7.97 -14.36 -13.42
CA ASN A 225 6.93 -14.12 -12.42
C ASN A 225 6.46 -15.41 -11.75
N SER A 226 6.31 -15.31 -10.44
CA SER A 226 5.63 -16.32 -9.63
C SER A 226 4.62 -15.64 -8.70
N THR A 227 3.48 -16.28 -8.49
CA THR A 227 2.46 -15.85 -7.54
C THR A 227 2.54 -16.72 -6.30
N LEU A 228 2.81 -16.09 -5.16
CA LEU A 228 2.71 -16.72 -3.85
C LEU A 228 1.30 -16.47 -3.31
N LYS A 229 0.70 -17.49 -2.70
CA LYS A 229 -0.58 -17.39 -1.99
C LYS A 229 -0.43 -18.08 -0.65
N ALA A 230 -0.93 -17.46 0.41
CA ALA A 230 -1.02 -18.08 1.73
C ALA A 230 -2.41 -17.88 2.32
N ILE A 231 -2.87 -18.85 3.10
CA ILE A 231 -4.16 -18.85 3.77
C ILE A 231 -3.93 -19.32 5.20
N VAL A 232 -4.41 -18.55 6.17
CA VAL A 232 -4.46 -18.99 7.58
C VAL A 232 -5.80 -19.63 7.89
N ASN A 233 -5.78 -20.66 8.74
CA ASN A 233 -6.96 -21.36 9.20
C ASN A 233 -6.87 -21.60 10.71
N VAL A 234 -7.91 -21.19 11.44
CA VAL A 234 -8.01 -21.34 12.89
C VAL A 234 -9.42 -21.81 13.25
N ALA A 235 -9.52 -22.77 14.13
CA ALA A 235 -10.83 -23.24 14.59
C ALA A 235 -11.56 -22.12 15.36
N GLY A 236 -12.77 -21.81 14.94
CA GLY A 236 -13.59 -20.73 15.53
C GLY A 236 -13.39 -19.35 14.92
N ASP A 237 -12.50 -19.24 13.96
CA ASP A 237 -12.44 -18.06 13.11
C ASP A 237 -13.61 -18.07 12.12
N ASN A 238 -14.45 -17.04 12.17
CA ASN A 238 -15.62 -16.88 11.28
C ASN A 238 -15.46 -15.67 10.33
N TYR A 239 -14.31 -15.00 10.39
CA TYR A 239 -14.05 -13.83 9.56
C TYR A 239 -12.94 -14.12 8.53
N HIS A 240 -13.31 -14.70 7.40
CA HIS A 240 -12.38 -15.21 6.39
C HIS A 240 -11.91 -14.20 5.34
N GLU A 241 -12.31 -12.92 5.45
CA GLU A 241 -11.92 -11.89 4.48
C GLU A 241 -10.45 -11.47 4.60
N ASN A 242 -9.81 -11.73 5.77
CA ASN A 242 -8.41 -11.41 6.08
C ASN A 242 -7.49 -12.62 6.17
N ASP A 243 -8.01 -13.83 5.87
CA ASP A 243 -7.26 -15.08 5.97
C ASP A 243 -6.26 -15.25 4.83
N THR A 244 -6.48 -14.63 3.69
CA THR A 244 -5.75 -14.90 2.44
C THR A 244 -4.94 -13.71 1.99
N ILE A 245 -3.65 -13.95 1.70
CA ILE A 245 -2.78 -12.98 1.03
C ILE A 245 -2.17 -13.56 -0.24
N THR A 246 -1.90 -12.68 -1.20
CA THR A 246 -1.18 -13.01 -2.43
C THR A 246 -0.06 -12.01 -2.68
N LYS A 247 1.03 -12.47 -3.28
CA LYS A 247 2.15 -11.61 -3.71
C LYS A 247 2.71 -12.12 -5.03
N VAL A 248 2.91 -11.23 -5.99
CA VAL A 248 3.65 -11.55 -7.21
C VAL A 248 5.10 -11.13 -6.99
N VAL A 249 6.01 -12.04 -7.29
CA VAL A 249 7.46 -11.83 -7.23
C VAL A 249 8.08 -12.15 -8.59
N HIS A 250 9.22 -11.53 -8.88
CA HIS A 250 9.93 -11.72 -10.14
C HIS A 250 11.39 -12.11 -9.90
N VAL A 251 11.81 -13.26 -10.43
CA VAL A 251 13.21 -13.70 -10.41
C VAL A 251 13.87 -13.30 -11.73
N PHE A 252 14.84 -12.39 -11.64
CA PHE A 252 15.58 -11.93 -12.83
C PHE A 252 16.56 -12.98 -13.34
N LYS A 253 16.68 -13.06 -14.65
CA LYS A 253 17.76 -13.82 -15.30
C LYS A 253 19.11 -13.17 -15.01
N LYS A 254 20.11 -13.98 -14.73
CA LYS A 254 21.51 -13.58 -14.61
C LYS A 254 22.24 -13.83 -15.91
N VAL A 255 22.92 -12.82 -16.42
CA VAL A 255 23.70 -12.91 -17.68
C VAL A 255 25.16 -12.54 -17.43
N VAL A 256 26.05 -13.18 -18.16
CA VAL A 256 27.49 -12.92 -18.07
C VAL A 256 27.86 -11.88 -19.12
N VAL A 257 28.72 -10.95 -18.76
CA VAL A 257 29.22 -9.95 -19.72
C VAL A 257 30.42 -10.50 -20.53
N PRO A 258 30.56 -10.13 -21.84
CA PRO A 258 29.71 -9.22 -22.59
C PRO A 258 28.37 -9.86 -22.97
N TYR A 259 27.29 -9.10 -22.76
CA TYR A 259 25.92 -9.47 -23.11
C TYR A 259 25.45 -8.60 -24.28
N GLN A 260 24.83 -9.21 -25.28
CA GLN A 260 24.25 -8.53 -26.44
C GLN A 260 22.90 -9.13 -26.77
N THR A 261 21.96 -8.29 -27.15
CA THR A 261 20.69 -8.68 -27.76
C THR A 261 20.33 -7.68 -28.85
N ASN A 262 19.79 -8.19 -29.95
CA ASN A 262 19.27 -7.38 -31.05
C ASN A 262 17.75 -7.23 -30.99
N PHE A 263 17.09 -7.88 -30.01
CA PHE A 263 15.63 -7.91 -29.84
C PHE A 263 14.83 -8.47 -31.03
N ASP A 264 15.49 -9.21 -31.94
CA ASP A 264 14.82 -9.76 -33.10
C ASP A 264 14.05 -11.05 -32.82
N GLU A 265 14.47 -11.77 -31.80
CA GLU A 265 13.89 -13.03 -31.34
C GLU A 265 13.22 -12.91 -29.97
N GLU A 266 12.22 -13.74 -29.69
CA GLU A 266 11.52 -13.76 -28.43
C GLU A 266 12.44 -14.11 -27.23
N GLU A 267 13.46 -14.97 -27.44
CA GLU A 267 14.42 -15.36 -26.40
C GLU A 267 15.16 -14.16 -25.77
N GLY A 268 15.49 -13.13 -26.54
CA GLY A 268 16.15 -11.93 -26.02
C GLY A 268 15.22 -10.99 -25.32
N ASN A 269 13.91 -11.14 -25.48
CA ASN A 269 12.89 -10.33 -24.85
C ASN A 269 12.60 -10.78 -23.41
N ASP A 270 12.59 -12.09 -23.16
CA ASP A 270 12.29 -12.67 -21.85
C ASP A 270 13.31 -12.29 -20.76
N ASP A 271 14.47 -11.75 -21.18
CA ASP A 271 15.49 -11.24 -20.26
C ASP A 271 15.11 -9.89 -19.63
N PHE A 272 14.16 -9.18 -20.24
CA PHE A 272 13.69 -7.86 -19.80
C PHE A 272 12.29 -7.98 -19.16
N PHE A 273 12.05 -7.16 -18.15
CA PHE A 273 10.79 -7.17 -17.43
C PHE A 273 10.21 -5.76 -17.30
N ALA A 274 9.02 -5.57 -17.83
CA ALA A 274 8.30 -4.31 -17.74
C ALA A 274 7.35 -4.34 -16.53
N TYR A 275 7.38 -3.30 -15.70
CA TYR A 275 6.60 -3.17 -14.48
C TYR A 275 5.99 -1.78 -14.36
N ASP A 276 4.71 -1.73 -14.01
CA ASP A 276 3.97 -0.51 -13.76
C ASP A 276 3.64 -0.38 -12.27
N VAL A 277 3.97 0.74 -11.67
CA VAL A 277 3.65 1.07 -10.26
C VAL A 277 2.50 2.08 -10.17
N SER A 278 2.02 2.60 -11.29
CA SER A 278 0.95 3.58 -11.31
C SER A 278 -0.36 3.00 -10.80
N THR A 279 -0.88 3.56 -9.71
CA THR A 279 -2.18 3.17 -9.14
C THR A 279 -3.36 3.90 -9.79
N THR A 280 -3.11 5.07 -10.38
CA THR A 280 -4.14 5.91 -11.01
C THR A 280 -4.38 5.57 -12.49
N ASN A 281 -3.38 5.00 -13.12
CA ASN A 281 -3.43 4.62 -14.53
C ASN A 281 -2.56 3.37 -14.75
N PRO A 282 -3.01 2.19 -14.29
CA PRO A 282 -2.22 0.95 -14.24
C PRO A 282 -2.08 0.33 -15.64
N THR A 283 -1.49 1.06 -16.56
CA THR A 283 -1.17 0.59 -17.90
C THR A 283 0.34 0.55 -18.03
N ASN A 284 0.90 -0.66 -18.09
CA ASN A 284 2.30 -0.81 -18.37
C ASN A 284 2.63 -0.17 -19.73
N CYS A 285 3.42 0.89 -19.67
CA CYS A 285 3.77 1.65 -20.87
C CYS A 285 4.91 1.04 -21.66
N TRP A 286 5.72 0.15 -21.07
CA TRP A 286 6.80 -0.50 -21.78
C TRP A 286 6.28 -1.70 -22.56
N GLU A 287 6.41 -1.64 -23.87
CA GLU A 287 5.95 -2.67 -24.81
C GLU A 287 7.11 -3.14 -25.68
N PHE A 288 7.16 -4.45 -25.92
CA PHE A 288 8.09 -5.07 -26.83
C PHE A 288 7.41 -5.31 -28.18
N GLY A 289 8.08 -4.92 -29.27
CA GLY A 289 7.55 -5.16 -30.61
C GLY A 289 8.05 -4.16 -31.65
N THR A 290 7.38 -4.17 -32.78
CA THR A 290 7.66 -3.24 -33.91
C THR A 290 6.91 -1.93 -33.68
N PRO A 291 7.58 -0.77 -33.57
CA PRO A 291 6.94 0.52 -33.43
C PRO A 291 6.02 0.85 -34.62
N ALA A 292 4.80 1.35 -34.32
CA ALA A 292 3.88 1.80 -35.36
C ALA A 292 4.39 3.10 -36.06
N ALA A 293 4.30 3.12 -37.37
CA ALA A 293 4.83 4.23 -38.17
C ALA A 293 4.05 5.56 -38.03
N SER A 294 2.83 5.52 -37.48
CA SER A 294 1.85 6.59 -37.70
C SER A 294 1.88 7.76 -36.74
N ASN A 295 2.34 7.61 -35.49
CA ASN A 295 2.15 8.68 -34.47
C ASN A 295 3.32 8.88 -33.50
N SER A 296 4.48 8.33 -33.79
CA SER A 296 5.60 8.31 -32.84
C SER A 296 6.81 9.03 -33.45
N LYS A 297 7.53 9.77 -32.60
CA LYS A 297 8.85 10.30 -32.97
C LYS A 297 9.86 9.17 -33.21
N ILE A 298 9.59 7.96 -32.64
CA ILE A 298 10.37 6.75 -32.86
C ILE A 298 9.44 5.77 -33.60
N ASN A 299 9.62 5.65 -34.91
CA ASN A 299 8.78 4.87 -35.78
C ASN A 299 9.48 3.64 -36.35
N ALA A 300 10.72 3.37 -35.95
CA ALA A 300 11.49 2.19 -36.32
C ALA A 300 12.50 1.86 -35.19
N PRO A 301 12.82 0.57 -34.98
CA PRO A 301 13.93 0.17 -34.13
C PRO A 301 15.28 0.49 -34.81
N TYR A 302 16.38 0.48 -34.05
CA TYR A 302 17.74 0.60 -34.59
C TYR A 302 18.09 -0.61 -35.43
N SER A 303 17.77 -1.83 -34.96
CA SER A 303 17.77 -3.07 -35.72
C SER A 303 16.34 -3.59 -35.85
N ALA A 304 15.94 -4.02 -37.05
CA ALA A 304 14.60 -4.54 -37.29
C ALA A 304 14.49 -6.01 -36.85
N PRO A 305 13.29 -6.50 -36.43
CA PRO A 305 12.00 -5.78 -36.50
C PRO A 305 11.56 -5.13 -35.18
N ASN A 306 12.15 -5.45 -34.03
CA ASN A 306 11.61 -5.15 -32.72
C ASN A 306 12.48 -4.25 -31.83
N CYS A 307 11.87 -3.61 -30.85
CA CYS A 307 12.55 -2.95 -29.76
C CYS A 307 11.63 -2.87 -28.53
N TRP A 308 12.18 -2.50 -27.38
CA TRP A 308 11.41 -2.00 -26.26
C TRP A 308 11.14 -0.51 -26.43
N LYS A 309 9.89 -0.11 -26.26
CA LYS A 309 9.45 1.27 -26.37
C LYS A 309 8.29 1.55 -25.43
N THR A 310 8.21 2.79 -24.92
CA THR A 310 7.01 3.27 -24.23
C THR A 310 5.91 3.50 -25.26
N MET A 311 4.88 2.66 -25.22
CA MET A 311 3.76 2.56 -26.17
C MET A 311 4.21 2.39 -27.62
N LEU A 312 4.08 1.20 -28.17
CA LEU A 312 4.38 0.93 -29.59
C LEU A 312 3.49 1.76 -30.50
N GLU A 313 2.24 2.01 -30.06
CA GLU A 313 1.27 2.87 -30.73
C GLU A 313 0.82 4.00 -29.79
N GLY A 314 0.73 5.22 -30.32
CA GLY A 314 0.21 6.37 -29.60
C GLY A 314 1.15 6.97 -28.55
N ASN A 315 0.56 7.62 -27.57
CA ASN A 315 1.25 8.29 -26.47
C ASN A 315 1.01 7.53 -25.16
N TYR A 316 2.01 7.50 -24.28
CA TYR A 316 1.82 7.00 -22.93
C TYR A 316 0.89 7.92 -22.11
N PRO A 317 0.13 7.38 -21.13
CA PRO A 317 -0.77 8.14 -20.27
C PRO A 317 -0.01 9.17 -19.43
N ALA A 318 -0.68 10.28 -19.10
CA ALA A 318 -0.15 11.21 -18.11
C ALA A 318 -0.10 10.57 -16.70
N ASN A 319 0.89 10.98 -15.90
CA ASN A 319 1.07 10.49 -14.53
C ASN A 319 1.28 8.95 -14.43
N ASN A 320 1.85 8.35 -15.46
CA ASN A 320 2.24 6.94 -15.45
C ASN A 320 3.68 6.80 -14.93
N GLU A 321 3.90 5.83 -14.07
CA GLU A 321 5.21 5.43 -13.56
C GLU A 321 5.46 3.97 -13.90
N SER A 322 6.25 3.72 -14.93
CA SER A 322 6.57 2.37 -15.43
C SER A 322 8.07 2.19 -15.56
N TYR A 323 8.55 1.01 -15.24
CA TYR A 323 9.96 0.64 -15.31
C TYR A 323 10.19 -0.49 -16.29
N LEU A 324 11.29 -0.41 -17.03
CA LEU A 324 11.84 -1.54 -17.78
C LEU A 324 13.11 -2.01 -17.07
N TYR A 325 13.06 -3.20 -16.51
CA TYR A 325 14.21 -3.84 -15.87
C TYR A 325 14.99 -4.65 -16.88
N THR A 326 16.30 -4.55 -16.81
CA THR A 326 17.24 -5.42 -17.57
C THR A 326 17.52 -6.69 -16.78
N PRO A 327 18.11 -7.72 -17.42
CA PRO A 327 18.67 -8.84 -16.67
C PRO A 327 19.76 -8.37 -15.71
N ILE A 328 20.10 -9.18 -14.72
CA ILE A 328 21.20 -8.93 -13.81
C ILE A 328 22.51 -9.28 -14.49
N TYR A 329 23.43 -8.31 -14.60
CA TYR A 329 24.74 -8.52 -15.20
C TYR A 329 25.74 -9.03 -14.16
N ASP A 330 26.30 -10.22 -14.41
CA ASP A 330 27.44 -10.73 -13.64
C ASP A 330 28.73 -10.16 -14.23
N ILE A 331 29.26 -9.13 -13.58
CA ILE A 331 30.50 -8.47 -14.00
C ILE A 331 31.76 -9.20 -13.52
N GLY A 332 31.59 -10.34 -12.83
CA GLY A 332 32.69 -11.09 -12.25
C GLY A 332 33.40 -10.35 -11.09
N VAL A 333 34.48 -10.93 -10.62
CA VAL A 333 35.34 -10.26 -9.62
C VAL A 333 36.19 -9.23 -10.33
N VAL A 334 35.90 -7.95 -10.11
CA VAL A 334 36.83 -6.87 -10.52
C VAL A 334 38.12 -7.08 -9.74
N LYS A 335 39.17 -7.57 -10.40
CA LYS A 335 40.49 -7.55 -9.77
C LYS A 335 40.91 -6.09 -9.69
N PRO A 336 41.31 -5.59 -8.50
CA PRO A 336 41.92 -4.28 -8.45
C PRO A 336 43.14 -4.28 -9.35
N ASP A 337 43.25 -3.27 -10.19
CA ASP A 337 44.46 -3.04 -10.99
C ASP A 337 45.66 -3.00 -10.06
N THR A 338 46.61 -3.92 -10.27
CA THR A 338 47.90 -3.98 -9.54
C THR A 338 48.85 -2.94 -10.10
#